data_e0dbef22f360791791946d5bf3b73c13
#
_entry.id   e0dbef22f360791791946d5bf3b73c13
#
_cell.length_a   1.000
_cell.length_b   1.000
_cell.length_c   1.000
_cell.angle_alpha   90.00
_cell.angle_beta   90.00
_cell.angle_gamma   90.00
#
_symmetry.space_group_name_H-M   'P 1'
#
loop_
_entity.id
_entity.type
_entity.pdbx_description
1 polymer ?
#
loop_
_entity_poly.entity_id
_entity_poly.type
_entity_poly.pdbx_seq_one_letter_code
_entity_poly.pdbx_strand_id
1 'polypeptide(L)'
;LFRFWAKHPMHSLPMVDTVEVLGLLEELKEGRTRALARSITLVESHRASDRVAADFLMDHVNRALVQNDHPTPFGWSMAVTGPPGAGKSTLIDLLGCQALDRGHRVAVLAVDPSSAKSGGSILGDKTRMQRLVTRDQAFVRPSPAGTMLGGTARATQEAMDLCRYAGFDWVLVETVG
;
A
#
# COMPACT_ATOMS: atom_id res chain seq x y z
N LEU A 1 -16.72 14.40 5.82
CA LEU A 1 -16.30 15.59 6.59
C LEU A 1 -16.76 15.51 8.05
N PHE A 2 -18.06 15.36 8.32
CA PHE A 2 -18.61 15.32 9.69
C PHE A 2 -18.03 14.21 10.58
N ARG A 3 -17.77 13.00 10.07
CA ARG A 3 -17.16 11.91 10.83
C ARG A 3 -15.68 12.13 11.16
N PHE A 4 -14.96 12.84 10.31
CA PHE A 4 -13.56 13.20 10.55
C PHE A 4 -13.47 14.20 11.72
N TRP A 5 -14.29 15.26 11.69
CA TRP A 5 -14.32 16.31 12.73
C TRP A 5 -14.79 15.79 14.09
N ALA A 6 -15.66 14.79 14.13
CA ALA A 6 -16.12 14.19 15.39
C ALA A 6 -15.01 13.43 16.15
N LYS A 7 -13.98 12.97 15.46
CA LYS A 7 -12.85 12.26 16.07
C LYS A 7 -11.68 13.17 16.48
N HIS A 8 -11.60 14.38 15.90
CA HIS A 8 -10.47 15.29 16.08
C HIS A 8 -10.98 16.71 16.32
N PRO A 9 -11.14 17.13 17.59
CA PRO A 9 -11.58 18.50 17.91
C PRO A 9 -10.56 19.54 17.41
N MET A 10 -11.08 20.60 16.80
CA MET A 10 -10.32 21.61 16.04
C MET A 10 -9.12 22.27 16.77
N HIS A 11 -9.03 22.17 18.07
CA HIS A 11 -8.02 22.90 18.85
C HIS A 11 -6.72 22.12 19.16
N SER A 12 -6.60 20.86 18.72
CA SER A 12 -5.44 19.99 19.03
C SER A 12 -4.77 19.35 17.83
N LEU A 13 -5.22 19.65 16.60
CA LEU A 13 -4.63 19.05 15.42
C LEU A 13 -3.39 19.85 14.98
N PRO A 14 -2.24 19.19 14.76
CA PRO A 14 -1.19 19.79 13.95
C PRO A 14 -1.81 20.18 12.62
N MET A 15 -1.51 21.37 12.11
CA MET A 15 -1.96 21.82 10.78
C MET A 15 -1.49 20.79 9.75
N VAL A 16 -2.41 19.93 9.33
CA VAL A 16 -2.17 19.06 8.18
C VAL A 16 -2.17 19.97 6.97
N ASP A 17 -1.13 19.91 6.17
CA ASP A 17 -1.15 20.59 4.89
C ASP A 17 -2.14 19.85 3.97
N THR A 18 -3.40 20.25 4.09
CA THR A 18 -4.51 19.69 3.32
C THR A 18 -4.25 19.80 1.82
N VAL A 19 -3.53 20.83 1.39
CA VAL A 19 -3.18 21.05 -0.01
C VAL A 19 -2.20 19.96 -0.47
N GLU A 20 -1.21 19.60 0.35
CA GLU A 20 -0.28 18.52 0.04
C GLU A 20 -1.01 17.17 -0.10
N VAL A 21 -1.93 16.86 0.81
CA VAL A 21 -2.69 15.58 0.76
C VAL A 21 -3.64 15.54 -0.44
N LEU A 22 -4.30 16.64 -0.77
CA LEU A 22 -5.14 16.72 -1.97
C LEU A 22 -4.33 16.56 -3.26
N GLY A 23 -3.15 17.19 -3.34
CA GLY A 23 -2.24 16.99 -4.47
C GLY A 23 -1.79 15.52 -4.58
N LEU A 24 -1.55 14.85 -3.45
CA LEU A 24 -1.20 13.43 -3.41
C LEU A 24 -2.34 12.53 -3.91
N LEU A 25 -3.60 12.87 -3.59
CA LEU A 25 -4.80 12.16 -4.08
C LEU A 25 -4.94 12.25 -5.60
N GLU A 26 -4.74 13.42 -6.18
CA GLU A 26 -4.79 13.60 -7.64
C GLU A 26 -3.68 12.79 -8.34
N GLU A 27 -2.45 12.85 -7.83
CA GLU A 27 -1.35 12.04 -8.36
C GLU A 27 -1.61 10.54 -8.24
N LEU A 28 -2.30 10.09 -7.18
CA LEU A 28 -2.72 8.69 -7.03
C LEU A 28 -3.75 8.29 -8.08
N LYS A 29 -4.76 9.12 -8.34
CA LYS A 29 -5.76 8.88 -9.41
C LYS A 29 -5.11 8.76 -10.79
N GLU A 30 -4.04 9.51 -11.04
CA GLU A 30 -3.23 9.40 -12.25
C GLU A 30 -2.35 8.12 -12.28
N GLY A 31 -2.37 7.32 -11.23
CA GLY A 31 -1.59 6.08 -11.13
C GLY A 31 -0.10 6.29 -10.94
N ARG A 32 0.34 7.44 -10.42
CA ARG A 32 1.76 7.76 -10.19
C ARG A 32 2.32 6.91 -9.06
N THR A 33 3.27 6.05 -9.38
CA THR A 33 3.91 5.12 -8.44
C THR A 33 4.61 5.84 -7.28
N ARG A 34 5.17 7.03 -7.54
CA ARG A 34 5.82 7.84 -6.51
C ARG A 34 4.80 8.34 -5.47
N ALA A 35 3.62 8.77 -5.92
CA ALA A 35 2.54 9.17 -5.02
C ALA A 35 2.06 7.99 -4.19
N LEU A 36 1.89 6.80 -4.80
CA LEU A 36 1.55 5.58 -4.09
C LEU A 36 2.58 5.23 -3.02
N ALA A 37 3.87 5.29 -3.33
CA ALA A 37 4.93 5.02 -2.37
C ALA A 37 4.90 5.99 -1.17
N ARG A 38 4.66 7.30 -1.41
CA ARG A 38 4.52 8.32 -0.36
C ARG A 38 3.28 8.07 0.50
N SER A 39 2.15 7.78 -0.12
CA SER A 39 0.88 7.50 0.58
C SER A 39 0.99 6.27 1.47
N ILE A 40 1.63 5.20 1.01
CA ILE A 40 1.87 4.01 1.83
C ILE A 40 2.82 4.34 2.99
N THR A 41 3.89 5.13 2.77
CA THR A 41 4.77 5.58 3.85
C THR A 41 3.98 6.35 4.92
N LEU A 42 3.03 7.17 4.50
CA LEU A 42 2.20 7.98 5.40
C LEU A 42 1.30 7.10 6.29
N VAL A 43 0.64 6.08 5.73
CA VAL A 43 -0.22 5.18 6.50
C VAL A 43 0.56 4.21 7.39
N GLU A 44 1.81 3.90 7.02
CA GLU A 44 2.74 3.09 7.83
C GLU A 44 3.40 3.89 8.96
N SER A 45 3.33 5.23 8.94
CA SER A 45 4.00 6.08 9.92
C SER A 45 3.35 6.00 11.30
N HIS A 46 4.18 5.99 12.33
CA HIS A 46 3.77 6.02 13.74
C HIS A 46 3.75 7.43 14.33
N ARG A 47 4.13 8.47 13.56
CA ARG A 47 4.13 9.86 14.03
C ARG A 47 2.69 10.38 14.12
N ALA A 48 2.37 11.09 15.19
CA ALA A 48 1.03 11.64 15.39
C ALA A 48 0.60 12.62 14.29
N SER A 49 1.52 13.44 13.78
CA SER A 49 1.28 14.34 12.65
C SER A 49 0.88 13.59 11.38
N ASP A 50 1.63 12.54 11.06
CA ASP A 50 1.42 11.75 9.86
C ASP A 50 0.10 10.95 9.96
N ARG A 51 -0.29 10.57 11.17
CA ARG A 51 -1.55 9.84 11.39
C ARG A 51 -2.78 10.66 11.01
N VAL A 52 -2.79 11.95 11.31
CA VAL A 52 -3.88 12.86 10.91
C VAL A 52 -3.97 12.98 9.40
N ALA A 53 -2.83 13.15 8.73
CA ALA A 53 -2.77 13.20 7.26
C ALA A 53 -3.19 11.86 6.63
N ALA A 54 -2.76 10.73 7.21
CA ALA A 54 -3.15 9.40 6.77
C ALA A 54 -4.67 9.17 6.92
N ASP A 55 -5.27 9.54 8.04
CA ASP A 55 -6.71 9.38 8.27
C ASP A 55 -7.53 10.24 7.28
N PHE A 56 -7.06 11.46 6.97
CA PHE A 56 -7.69 12.31 5.96
C PHE A 56 -7.58 11.71 4.55
N LEU A 57 -6.39 11.24 4.17
CA LEU A 57 -6.13 10.56 2.91
C LEU A 57 -7.06 9.34 2.75
N MET A 58 -7.08 8.46 3.76
CA MET A 58 -7.85 7.21 3.72
C MET A 58 -9.36 7.44 3.73
N ASP A 59 -9.86 8.50 4.37
CA ASP A 59 -11.28 8.86 4.32
C ASP A 59 -11.71 9.20 2.87
N HIS A 60 -10.86 9.89 2.09
CA HIS A 60 -11.12 10.16 0.68
C HIS A 60 -11.02 8.91 -0.19
N VAL A 61 -9.97 8.11 -0.01
CA VAL A 61 -9.76 6.85 -0.74
C VAL A 61 -10.93 5.90 -0.51
N ASN A 62 -11.34 5.68 0.74
CA ASN A 62 -12.43 4.76 1.07
C ASN A 62 -13.77 5.21 0.49
N ARG A 63 -14.06 6.52 0.48
CA ARG A 63 -15.28 7.04 -0.16
C ARG A 63 -15.27 6.79 -1.67
N ALA A 64 -14.15 7.07 -2.34
CA ALA A 64 -14.02 6.85 -3.77
C ALA A 64 -14.15 5.36 -4.13
N LEU A 65 -13.54 4.46 -3.35
CA LEU A 65 -13.67 3.02 -3.55
C LEU A 65 -15.12 2.53 -3.38
N VAL A 66 -15.85 3.03 -2.39
CA VAL A 66 -17.28 2.71 -2.17
C VAL A 66 -18.16 3.26 -3.30
N GLN A 67 -17.84 4.42 -3.84
CA GLN A 67 -18.62 5.08 -4.92
C GLN A 67 -18.22 4.58 -6.31
N ASN A 68 -17.25 3.65 -6.42
CA ASN A 68 -16.63 3.22 -7.69
C ASN A 68 -16.05 4.40 -8.51
N ASP A 69 -15.64 5.48 -7.83
CA ASP A 69 -14.95 6.63 -8.43
C ASP A 69 -13.43 6.41 -8.41
N HIS A 70 -12.99 5.33 -9.07
CA HIS A 70 -11.58 4.98 -9.22
C HIS A 70 -11.36 4.22 -10.55
N PRO A 71 -10.12 4.21 -11.08
CA PRO A 71 -9.82 3.71 -12.43
C PRO A 71 -10.12 2.22 -12.66
N THR A 72 -10.15 1.41 -11.60
CA THR A 72 -10.34 -0.05 -11.70
C THR A 72 -11.59 -0.52 -10.98
N PRO A 73 -12.64 -0.99 -11.70
CA PRO A 73 -13.90 -1.40 -11.08
C PRO A 73 -13.77 -2.67 -10.23
N PHE A 74 -12.79 -3.55 -10.46
CA PHE A 74 -12.55 -4.77 -9.68
C PHE A 74 -11.07 -5.14 -9.65
N GLY A 75 -10.45 -5.01 -8.49
CA GLY A 75 -9.11 -5.52 -8.24
C GLY A 75 -9.13 -6.85 -7.49
N TRP A 76 -8.31 -7.80 -7.89
CA TRP A 76 -8.05 -9.02 -7.14
C TRP A 76 -7.02 -8.74 -6.06
N SER A 77 -7.29 -9.24 -4.84
CA SER A 77 -6.31 -9.24 -3.77
C SER A 77 -6.07 -10.65 -3.29
N MET A 78 -4.80 -11.05 -3.20
CA MET A 78 -4.40 -12.37 -2.78
C MET A 78 -3.24 -12.30 -1.80
N ALA A 79 -3.39 -12.96 -0.66
CA ALA A 79 -2.30 -13.15 0.28
C ALA A 79 -1.63 -14.51 0.03
N VAL A 80 -0.29 -14.49 -0.05
CA VAL A 80 0.55 -15.69 -0.16
C VAL A 80 1.32 -15.83 1.15
N THR A 81 1.01 -16.87 1.90
CA THR A 81 1.62 -17.16 3.21
C THR A 81 2.31 -18.53 3.22
N GLY A 82 3.22 -18.72 4.12
CA GLY A 82 3.91 -20.00 4.31
C GLY A 82 5.35 -19.81 4.84
N PRO A 83 6.05 -20.89 5.20
CA PRO A 83 7.37 -20.84 5.83
C PRO A 83 8.41 -20.19 4.91
N PRO A 84 9.52 -19.69 5.47
CA PRO A 84 10.68 -19.25 4.70
C PRO A 84 11.16 -20.34 3.75
N GLY A 85 11.54 -19.96 2.53
CA GLY A 85 12.04 -20.90 1.53
C GLY A 85 10.98 -21.71 0.76
N ALA A 86 9.68 -21.55 1.06
CA ALA A 86 8.59 -22.26 0.38
C ALA A 86 8.33 -21.83 -1.07
N GLY A 87 9.09 -20.86 -1.60
CA GLY A 87 8.92 -20.38 -2.97
C GLY A 87 7.85 -19.31 -3.17
N LYS A 88 7.36 -18.68 -2.10
CA LYS A 88 6.31 -17.63 -2.17
C LYS A 88 6.65 -16.51 -3.15
N SER A 89 7.81 -15.89 -2.98
CA SER A 89 8.25 -14.77 -3.85
C SER A 89 8.39 -15.22 -5.31
N THR A 90 8.84 -16.46 -5.55
CA THR A 90 8.93 -17.05 -6.91
C THR A 90 7.54 -17.23 -7.52
N LEU A 91 6.58 -17.71 -6.73
CA LEU A 91 5.18 -17.84 -7.17
C LEU A 91 4.58 -16.46 -7.50
N ILE A 92 4.80 -15.47 -6.63
CA ILE A 92 4.32 -14.09 -6.83
C ILE A 92 4.93 -13.48 -8.10
N ASP A 93 6.24 -13.66 -8.32
CA ASP A 93 6.93 -13.17 -9.52
C ASP A 93 6.34 -13.80 -10.80
N LEU A 94 6.07 -15.10 -10.78
CA LEU A 94 5.45 -15.81 -11.91
C LEU A 94 4.02 -15.34 -12.17
N LEU A 95 3.17 -15.34 -11.15
CA LEU A 95 1.77 -14.93 -11.27
C LEU A 95 1.63 -13.45 -11.68
N GLY A 96 2.46 -12.58 -11.07
CA GLY A 96 2.47 -11.17 -11.40
C GLY A 96 2.90 -10.92 -12.85
N CYS A 97 3.95 -11.60 -13.34
CA CYS A 97 4.36 -11.51 -14.73
C CYS A 97 3.23 -11.97 -15.67
N GLN A 98 2.55 -13.07 -15.36
CA GLN A 98 1.43 -13.55 -16.17
C GLN A 98 0.24 -12.56 -16.19
N ALA A 99 -0.03 -11.89 -15.08
CA ALA A 99 -1.06 -10.85 -15.02
C ALA A 99 -0.67 -9.63 -15.87
N LEU A 100 0.57 -9.17 -15.77
CA LEU A 100 1.11 -8.08 -16.59
C LEU A 100 1.04 -8.40 -18.09
N ASP A 101 1.39 -9.63 -18.49
CA ASP A 101 1.35 -10.06 -19.89
C ASP A 101 -0.10 -10.10 -20.45
N ARG A 102 -1.11 -10.10 -19.58
CA ARG A 102 -2.54 -9.95 -19.91
C ARG A 102 -3.03 -8.51 -19.85
N GLY A 103 -2.15 -7.54 -19.63
CA GLY A 103 -2.48 -6.12 -19.59
C GLY A 103 -2.95 -5.59 -18.24
N HIS A 104 -2.83 -6.41 -17.17
CA HIS A 104 -3.13 -5.95 -15.81
C HIS A 104 -2.01 -5.11 -15.22
N ARG A 105 -2.35 -4.31 -14.19
CA ARG A 105 -1.39 -3.62 -13.33
C ARG A 105 -1.28 -4.36 -12.01
N VAL A 106 -0.05 -4.66 -11.59
CA VAL A 106 0.21 -5.54 -10.44
C VAL A 106 0.95 -4.78 -9.35
N ALA A 107 0.40 -4.76 -8.13
CA ALA A 107 1.08 -4.31 -6.93
C ALA A 107 1.45 -5.50 -6.06
N VAL A 108 2.67 -5.50 -5.50
CA VAL A 108 3.14 -6.50 -4.53
C VAL A 108 3.54 -5.78 -3.25
N LEU A 109 2.92 -6.17 -2.14
CA LEU A 109 3.23 -5.72 -0.80
C LEU A 109 3.91 -6.88 -0.05
N ALA A 110 5.22 -6.79 0.15
CA ALA A 110 5.98 -7.79 0.90
C ALA A 110 6.03 -7.38 2.38
N VAL A 111 5.25 -8.04 3.22
CA VAL A 111 5.15 -7.76 4.66
C VAL A 111 6.14 -8.65 5.41
N ASP A 112 7.27 -8.07 5.83
CA ASP A 112 8.30 -8.78 6.59
C ASP A 112 8.37 -8.32 8.05
N PRO A 113 8.01 -9.16 9.02
CA PRO A 113 8.11 -8.84 10.45
C PRO A 113 9.56 -8.64 10.93
N SER A 114 10.56 -9.12 10.21
CA SER A 114 11.96 -8.96 10.60
C SER A 114 12.52 -7.60 10.23
N SER A 115 11.91 -6.88 9.30
CA SER A 115 12.36 -5.56 8.82
C SER A 115 12.31 -4.47 9.90
N ALA A 116 11.44 -4.61 10.91
CA ALA A 116 11.36 -3.70 12.06
C ALA A 116 12.57 -3.83 13.00
N LYS A 117 13.27 -4.97 13.01
CA LYS A 117 14.39 -5.25 13.92
C LYS A 117 15.77 -5.05 13.30
N SER A 118 15.91 -5.17 12.00
CA SER A 118 17.23 -5.24 11.34
C SER A 118 17.59 -4.04 10.46
N GLY A 119 16.67 -3.11 10.23
CA GLY A 119 16.95 -1.92 9.39
C GLY A 119 17.43 -2.21 7.96
N GLY A 120 17.38 -3.45 7.52
CA GLY A 120 18.10 -3.83 6.34
C GLY A 120 17.70 -5.13 5.64
N SER A 121 16.46 -5.27 5.18
CA SER A 121 16.19 -6.31 4.17
C SER A 121 15.43 -5.76 2.94
N ILE A 122 15.48 -4.48 2.72
CA ILE A 122 14.87 -3.83 1.54
C ILE A 122 15.46 -4.36 0.22
N LEU A 123 16.71 -4.81 0.23
CA LEU A 123 17.39 -5.36 -0.94
C LEU A 123 17.07 -6.84 -1.22
N GLY A 124 16.80 -7.63 -0.18
CA GLY A 124 16.56 -9.08 -0.31
C GLY A 124 15.29 -9.45 -1.07
N ASP A 125 14.20 -8.69 -0.89
CA ASP A 125 12.93 -8.99 -1.55
C ASP A 125 12.88 -8.51 -3.00
N LYS A 126 13.52 -7.38 -3.31
CA LYS A 126 13.67 -6.93 -4.70
C LYS A 126 14.51 -7.89 -5.54
N THR A 127 15.48 -8.58 -4.94
CA THR A 127 16.32 -9.58 -5.63
C THR A 127 15.58 -10.88 -5.92
N ARG A 128 14.47 -11.16 -5.22
CA ARG A 128 13.68 -12.38 -5.41
C ARG A 128 12.57 -12.25 -6.46
N MET A 129 12.14 -11.02 -6.77
CA MET A 129 11.09 -10.71 -7.76
C MET A 129 11.68 -9.90 -8.93
N GLN A 130 12.81 -10.35 -9.49
CA GLN A 130 13.60 -9.61 -10.48
C GLN A 130 12.82 -9.31 -11.76
N ARG A 131 11.91 -10.18 -12.15
CA ARG A 131 11.12 -10.02 -13.37
C ARG A 131 10.04 -8.95 -13.21
N LEU A 132 9.37 -8.91 -12.06
CA LEU A 132 8.35 -7.91 -11.75
C LEU A 132 8.94 -6.51 -11.59
N VAL A 133 10.05 -6.39 -10.86
CA VAL A 133 10.67 -5.08 -10.53
C VAL A 133 11.10 -4.31 -11.78
N THR A 134 11.35 -5.01 -12.91
CA THR A 134 11.77 -4.39 -14.17
C THR A 134 10.60 -3.96 -15.08
N ARG A 135 9.35 -4.23 -14.67
CA ARG A 135 8.16 -3.93 -15.48
C ARG A 135 7.50 -2.64 -15.02
N ASP A 136 7.26 -1.71 -15.94
CA ASP A 136 6.66 -0.39 -15.66
C ASP A 136 5.26 -0.45 -15.05
N GLN A 137 4.51 -1.51 -15.34
CA GLN A 137 3.15 -1.73 -14.81
C GLN A 137 3.13 -2.48 -13.48
N ALA A 138 4.31 -2.77 -12.90
CA ALA A 138 4.45 -3.40 -11.61
C ALA A 138 4.87 -2.40 -10.53
N PHE A 139 4.31 -2.56 -9.35
CA PHE A 139 4.73 -1.86 -8.13
C PHE A 139 5.11 -2.89 -7.08
N VAL A 140 6.36 -2.94 -6.68
CA VAL A 140 6.84 -3.87 -5.64
C VAL A 140 7.35 -3.06 -4.45
N ARG A 141 6.72 -3.25 -3.28
CA ARG A 141 7.06 -2.54 -2.06
C ARG A 141 7.30 -3.51 -0.90
N PRO A 142 8.49 -3.50 -0.29
CA PRO A 142 8.69 -4.04 1.04
C PRO A 142 7.96 -3.14 2.04
N SER A 143 7.07 -3.72 2.83
CA SER A 143 6.34 -3.04 3.90
C SER A 143 6.80 -3.56 5.25
N PRO A 144 7.18 -2.70 6.21
CA PRO A 144 7.55 -3.16 7.53
C PRO A 144 6.33 -3.77 8.21
N ALA A 145 6.46 -4.99 8.73
CA ALA A 145 5.49 -5.49 9.69
C ALA A 145 5.67 -4.68 10.98
N GLY A 146 4.66 -3.90 11.33
CA GLY A 146 4.67 -3.12 12.57
C GLY A 146 4.83 -4.02 13.80
N THR A 147 5.44 -3.49 14.84
CA THR A 147 5.69 -4.21 16.11
C THR A 147 4.43 -4.50 16.92
N MET A 148 3.27 -3.98 16.54
CA MET A 148 1.99 -4.16 17.25
C MET A 148 1.03 -5.01 16.44
N LEU A 149 0.54 -6.10 17.03
CA LEU A 149 -0.35 -7.13 16.44
C LEU A 149 -1.63 -6.62 15.76
N GLY A 150 -2.07 -5.40 15.96
CA GLY A 150 -3.23 -4.80 15.29
C GLY A 150 -2.88 -3.73 14.27
N GLY A 151 -1.73 -3.06 14.43
CA GLY A 151 -1.31 -1.94 13.58
C GLY A 151 -0.87 -2.38 12.19
N THR A 152 -0.20 -3.53 12.09
CA THR A 152 0.27 -4.08 10.81
C THR A 152 -0.88 -4.47 9.90
N ALA A 153 -1.90 -5.15 10.43
CA ALA A 153 -3.06 -5.54 9.64
C ALA A 153 -3.81 -4.33 9.08
N ARG A 154 -3.93 -3.25 9.87
CA ARG A 154 -4.55 -1.99 9.42
C ARG A 154 -3.73 -1.33 8.32
N ALA A 155 -2.42 -1.13 8.52
CA ALA A 155 -1.56 -0.49 7.55
C ALA A 155 -1.48 -1.28 6.22
N THR A 156 -1.46 -2.62 6.31
CA THR A 156 -1.51 -3.48 5.12
C THR A 156 -2.83 -3.30 4.37
N GLN A 157 -3.97 -3.27 5.06
CA GLN A 157 -5.26 -3.03 4.43
C GLN A 157 -5.32 -1.64 3.78
N GLU A 158 -4.88 -0.60 4.48
CA GLU A 158 -4.80 0.76 3.97
C GLU A 158 -3.88 0.83 2.72
N ALA A 159 -2.74 0.13 2.72
CA ALA A 159 -1.85 0.04 1.57
C ALA A 159 -2.48 -0.68 0.37
N MET A 160 -3.25 -1.75 0.61
CA MET A 160 -4.01 -2.45 -0.44
C MET A 160 -5.06 -1.52 -1.07
N ASP A 161 -5.79 -0.76 -0.26
CA ASP A 161 -6.82 0.17 -0.73
C ASP A 161 -6.21 1.34 -1.52
N LEU A 162 -5.03 1.83 -1.11
CA LEU A 162 -4.24 2.78 -1.88
C LEU A 162 -3.78 2.22 -3.24
N CYS A 163 -3.34 0.97 -3.30
CA CYS A 163 -2.99 0.32 -4.56
C CYS A 163 -4.20 0.24 -5.51
N ARG A 164 -5.36 -0.14 -5.00
CA ARG A 164 -6.61 -0.19 -5.78
C ARG A 164 -7.00 1.20 -6.29
N TYR A 165 -6.97 2.20 -5.42
CA TYR A 165 -7.29 3.57 -5.78
C TYR A 165 -6.32 4.14 -6.85
N ALA A 166 -5.04 3.73 -6.81
CA ALA A 166 -4.05 4.07 -7.83
C ALA A 166 -4.17 3.24 -9.13
N GLY A 167 -5.22 2.43 -9.27
CA GLY A 167 -5.53 1.71 -10.49
C GLY A 167 -4.77 0.39 -10.68
N PHE A 168 -4.31 -0.26 -9.59
CA PHE A 168 -3.76 -1.61 -9.68
C PHE A 168 -4.87 -2.66 -9.60
N ASP A 169 -4.95 -3.53 -10.61
CA ASP A 169 -5.97 -4.57 -10.72
C ASP A 169 -5.67 -5.77 -9.82
N TRP A 170 -4.38 -6.06 -9.64
CA TRP A 170 -3.92 -7.17 -8.82
C TRP A 170 -3.07 -6.65 -7.67
N VAL A 171 -3.48 -6.96 -6.45
CA VAL A 171 -2.72 -6.65 -5.23
C VAL A 171 -2.32 -7.96 -4.56
N LEU A 172 -1.04 -8.31 -4.66
CA LEU A 172 -0.45 -9.50 -4.07
C LEU A 172 0.22 -9.13 -2.75
N VAL A 173 -0.11 -9.82 -1.67
CA VAL A 173 0.49 -9.60 -0.35
C VAL A 173 1.31 -10.81 0.03
N GLU A 174 2.64 -10.67 0.12
CA GLU A 174 3.51 -11.70 0.66
C GLU A 174 3.60 -11.56 2.18
N THR A 175 3.25 -12.60 2.91
CA THR A 175 3.40 -12.63 4.36
C THR A 175 4.35 -13.75 4.78
N VAL A 176 4.95 -13.61 5.95
CA VAL A 176 5.62 -14.74 6.63
C VAL A 176 4.57 -15.58 7.34
N GLY A 177 4.74 -16.89 7.29
CA GLY A 177 3.91 -17.85 8.02
C GLY A 177 4.40 -18.03 9.44
#